data_71b35678d4d5017136a7e73461ba28c6
#
_entry.id   71b35678d4d5017136a7e73461ba28c6
#
_cell.length_a   1.000
_cell.length_b   1.000
_cell.length_c   1.000
_cell.angle_alpha   90.00
_cell.angle_beta   90.00
_cell.angle_gamma   90.00
#
_symmetry.space_group_name_H-M   'P 1'
#
loop_
_entity.id
_entity.type
_entity.pdbx_description
1 polymer ?
#
loop_
_entity_poly.entity_id
_entity_poly.type
_entity_poly.pdbx_seq_one_letter_code
_entity_poly.pdbx_strand_id
1 'polypeptide(L)'
;MTSTIPTQAPQRFGLPEAAIGAIQLVMAAHPEVERAILYGSRAIGRQRPASDIDLTLIGAAITPGTMARIEAELDDLLLPWMIDLSRLADLSHPPLREHIERVGVVLYGREPSPAGTP
;
A
#
# COMPACT_ATOMS: atom_id res chain seq x y z
N MET A 1 -3.52 -23.31 -29.35
CA MET A 1 -3.36 -22.87 -28.86
C MET A 1 -3.63 -22.30 -28.10
N THR A 2 -3.62 -22.19 -28.04
CA THR A 2 -3.66 -21.84 -27.32
C THR A 2 -4.15 -21.05 -26.79
N SER A 3 -4.73 -21.11 -26.70
CA SER A 3 -5.12 -20.22 -26.07
C SER A 3 -4.75 -20.07 -24.89
N THR A 4 -4.04 -19.95 -24.88
CA THR A 4 -3.30 -19.67 -23.79
C THR A 4 -3.44 -18.32 -23.33
N ILE A 5 -4.36 -17.62 -23.76
CA ILE A 5 -4.56 -16.30 -23.27
C ILE A 5 -4.98 -16.37 -21.86
N PRO A 6 -4.27 -15.74 -20.95
CA PRO A 6 -4.70 -15.71 -19.58
C PRO A 6 -6.02 -15.02 -19.52
N THR A 7 -6.95 -15.64 -18.88
CA THR A 7 -8.25 -15.05 -18.71
C THR A 7 -8.21 -13.93 -17.70
N GLN A 8 -7.16 -13.87 -16.88
CA GLN A 8 -7.06 -12.86 -15.84
C GLN A 8 -5.62 -12.42 -15.73
N ALA A 9 -5.44 -11.13 -15.51
CA ALA A 9 -4.14 -10.63 -15.15
C ALA A 9 -3.76 -11.16 -13.77
N PRO A 10 -2.46 -11.32 -13.49
CA PRO A 10 -2.05 -11.70 -12.15
C PRO A 10 -2.60 -10.73 -11.11
N GLN A 11 -3.00 -11.27 -9.98
CA GLN A 11 -3.57 -10.49 -8.89
C GLN A 11 -2.95 -10.87 -7.57
N ARG A 12 -2.82 -9.89 -6.69
CA ARG A 12 -2.47 -10.10 -5.30
C ARG A 12 -3.42 -9.28 -4.46
N PHE A 13 -3.84 -9.82 -3.31
CA PHE A 13 -4.74 -9.12 -2.40
C PHE A 13 -6.08 -8.77 -3.08
N GLY A 14 -6.44 -9.52 -4.11
CA GLY A 14 -7.61 -9.21 -4.91
C GLY A 14 -7.46 -7.99 -5.79
N LEU A 15 -6.23 -7.55 -6.05
CA LEU A 15 -5.94 -6.37 -6.87
C LEU A 15 -5.11 -6.76 -8.07
N PRO A 16 -5.38 -6.17 -9.25
CA PRO A 16 -4.51 -6.39 -10.40
C PRO A 16 -3.10 -5.87 -10.11
N GLU A 17 -2.10 -6.52 -10.68
CA GLU A 17 -0.73 -6.07 -10.51
C GLU A 17 -0.53 -4.63 -11.01
N ALA A 18 -1.27 -4.23 -12.03
CA ALA A 18 -1.19 -2.86 -12.52
C ALA A 18 -1.61 -1.84 -11.45
N ALA A 19 -2.64 -2.17 -10.66
CA ALA A 19 -3.08 -1.28 -9.59
C ALA A 19 -2.02 -1.22 -8.49
N ILE A 20 -1.47 -2.37 -8.12
CA ILE A 20 -0.41 -2.41 -7.10
C ILE A 20 0.79 -1.60 -7.56
N GLY A 21 1.21 -1.79 -8.82
CA GLY A 21 2.33 -1.06 -9.36
C GLY A 21 2.12 0.44 -9.40
N ALA A 22 0.91 0.88 -9.73
CA ALA A 22 0.59 2.30 -9.74
C ALA A 22 0.70 2.90 -8.34
N ILE A 23 0.19 2.19 -7.33
CA ILE A 23 0.31 2.64 -5.94
C ILE A 23 1.77 2.70 -5.52
N GLN A 24 2.55 1.66 -5.88
CA GLN A 24 3.97 1.62 -5.54
C GLN A 24 4.72 2.79 -6.17
N LEU A 25 4.38 3.18 -7.40
CA LEU A 25 5.03 4.32 -8.05
C LEU A 25 4.73 5.62 -7.34
N VAL A 26 3.50 5.80 -6.86
CA VAL A 26 3.17 6.98 -6.05
C VAL A 26 4.06 7.02 -4.81
N MET A 27 4.18 5.90 -4.10
CA MET A 27 5.01 5.87 -2.90
C MET A 27 6.47 6.15 -3.22
N ALA A 28 6.97 5.60 -4.32
CA ALA A 28 8.37 5.76 -4.71
C ALA A 28 8.71 7.21 -5.03
N ALA A 29 7.73 8.01 -5.43
CA ALA A 29 7.95 9.41 -5.74
C ALA A 29 8.15 10.28 -4.49
N HIS A 30 7.89 9.73 -3.31
CA HIS A 30 8.02 10.46 -2.05
C HIS A 30 9.12 9.82 -1.20
N PRO A 31 10.33 10.42 -1.17
CA PRO A 31 11.44 9.82 -0.42
C PRO A 31 11.17 9.65 1.06
N GLU A 32 10.23 10.43 1.60
CA GLU A 32 9.87 10.33 3.01
C GLU A 32 9.21 9.00 3.36
N VAL A 33 8.62 8.32 2.37
CA VAL A 33 7.94 7.05 2.61
C VAL A 33 8.98 5.93 2.61
N GLU A 34 9.16 5.31 3.76
CA GLU A 34 10.06 4.17 3.88
C GLU A 34 9.35 2.88 3.57
N ARG A 35 8.12 2.74 4.03
CA ARG A 35 7.30 1.56 3.73
C ARG A 35 5.83 1.94 3.70
N ALA A 36 5.07 1.17 2.91
CA ALA A 36 3.63 1.20 2.92
C ALA A 36 3.15 -0.21 3.26
N ILE A 37 2.35 -0.32 4.31
CA ILE A 37 1.88 -1.60 4.82
C ILE A 37 0.41 -1.74 4.48
N LEU A 38 0.06 -2.82 3.80
CA LEU A 38 -1.32 -3.19 3.56
C LEU A 38 -1.82 -4.01 4.74
N TYR A 39 -3.02 -3.68 5.23
CA TYR A 39 -3.63 -4.44 6.31
C TYR A 39 -5.13 -4.57 6.01
N GLY A 40 -5.89 -5.06 6.98
CA GLY A 40 -7.32 -5.21 6.81
C GLY A 40 -7.67 -6.46 6.01
N SER A 41 -8.87 -6.45 5.42
CA SER A 41 -9.41 -7.65 4.78
C SER A 41 -8.56 -8.14 3.62
N ARG A 42 -7.95 -7.24 2.85
CA ARG A 42 -7.13 -7.64 1.71
C ARG A 42 -5.83 -8.30 2.12
N ALA A 43 -5.32 -7.95 3.29
CA ALA A 43 -4.10 -8.58 3.79
C ALA A 43 -4.33 -10.01 4.25
N ILE A 44 -5.53 -10.30 4.74
CA ILE A 44 -5.85 -11.63 5.27
C ILE A 44 -6.68 -12.49 4.31
N GLY A 45 -6.87 -12.00 3.07
CA GLY A 45 -7.57 -12.79 2.06
C GLY A 45 -9.07 -12.87 2.25
N ARG A 46 -9.66 -11.93 2.99
CA ARG A 46 -11.11 -11.91 3.24
C ARG A 46 -11.79 -10.75 2.53
N GLN A 47 -11.13 -10.17 1.55
CA GLN A 47 -11.69 -9.05 0.84
C GLN A 47 -12.84 -9.48 -0.06
N ARG A 48 -13.71 -8.51 -0.34
CA ARG A 48 -14.69 -8.58 -1.39
C ARG A 48 -14.22 -7.72 -2.55
N PRO A 49 -14.82 -7.84 -3.74
CA PRO A 49 -14.36 -7.05 -4.88
C PRO A 49 -14.31 -5.55 -4.60
N ALA A 50 -15.23 -5.02 -3.80
CA ALA A 50 -15.29 -3.59 -3.51
C ALA A 50 -14.64 -3.20 -2.19
N SER A 51 -13.92 -4.11 -1.54
CA SER A 51 -13.27 -3.79 -0.27
C SER A 51 -12.27 -2.66 -0.43
N ASP A 52 -12.20 -1.80 0.58
CA ASP A 52 -11.22 -0.72 0.62
C ASP A 52 -9.81 -1.28 0.65
N ILE A 53 -8.87 -0.46 0.21
CA ILE A 53 -7.45 -0.75 0.32
C ILE A 53 -6.95 0.00 1.56
N ASP A 54 -6.58 -0.73 2.59
CA ASP A 54 -6.12 -0.13 3.85
C ASP A 54 -4.60 -0.08 3.86
N LEU A 55 -4.05 1.13 3.84
CA LEU A 55 -2.60 1.34 3.82
C LEU A 55 -2.18 2.23 4.97
N THR A 56 -1.09 1.88 5.61
CA THR A 56 -0.46 2.77 6.58
C THR A 56 0.99 2.96 6.22
N LEU A 57 1.47 4.19 6.36
CA LEU A 57 2.80 4.57 5.92
C LEU A 57 3.75 4.69 7.09
N ILE A 58 4.98 4.27 6.86
CA ILE A 58 6.07 4.37 7.83
C ILE A 58 7.13 5.28 7.24
N GLY A 59 7.55 6.26 8.03
CA GLY A 59 8.61 7.17 7.64
C GLY A 59 8.62 8.36 8.59
N ALA A 60 9.74 8.58 9.27
CA ALA A 60 9.85 9.64 10.27
C ALA A 60 9.69 11.03 9.65
N ALA A 61 9.99 11.18 8.37
CA ALA A 61 9.94 12.48 7.71
C ALA A 61 8.60 12.78 7.05
N ILE A 62 7.61 11.89 7.17
CA ILE A 62 6.31 12.10 6.57
C ILE A 62 5.56 13.17 7.37
N THR A 63 5.18 14.26 6.69
CA THR A 63 4.44 15.36 7.29
C THR A 63 2.97 15.29 6.86
N PRO A 64 2.09 16.07 7.52
CA PRO A 64 0.71 16.16 7.02
C PRO A 64 0.62 16.64 5.58
N GLY A 65 1.52 17.51 5.16
CA GLY A 65 1.56 17.96 3.75
C GLY A 65 1.94 16.84 2.81
N THR A 66 2.89 16.00 3.20
CA THR A 66 3.25 14.82 2.42
C THR A 66 2.07 13.88 2.31
N MET A 67 1.35 13.65 3.41
CA MET A 67 0.17 12.79 3.40
C MET A 67 -0.89 13.32 2.42
N ALA A 68 -1.14 14.62 2.46
CA ALA A 68 -2.15 15.22 1.58
C ALA A 68 -1.77 15.06 0.11
N ARG A 69 -0.48 15.23 -0.21
CA ARG A 69 -0.02 15.06 -1.58
C ARG A 69 -0.16 13.63 -2.05
N ILE A 70 0.20 12.68 -1.18
CA ILE A 70 0.09 11.27 -1.55
C ILE A 70 -1.38 10.90 -1.76
N GLU A 71 -2.27 11.36 -0.89
CA GLU A 71 -3.69 11.09 -1.05
C GLU A 71 -4.21 11.63 -2.38
N ALA A 72 -3.81 12.84 -2.74
CA ALA A 72 -4.23 13.43 -4.00
C ALA A 72 -3.72 12.63 -5.20
N GLU A 73 -2.48 12.18 -5.13
CA GLU A 73 -1.89 11.40 -6.22
C GLU A 73 -2.54 10.02 -6.34
N LEU A 74 -2.89 9.41 -5.21
CA LEU A 74 -3.62 8.15 -5.24
C LEU A 74 -5.01 8.33 -5.83
N ASP A 75 -5.69 9.43 -5.49
CA ASP A 75 -7.00 9.73 -6.08
C ASP A 75 -6.89 9.91 -7.59
N ASP A 76 -5.81 10.52 -8.05
CA ASP A 76 -5.59 10.76 -9.48
C ASP A 76 -5.38 9.48 -10.27
N LEU A 77 -5.10 8.36 -9.60
CA LEU A 77 -4.99 7.08 -10.28
C LEU A 77 -6.35 6.57 -10.77
N LEU A 78 -7.44 7.10 -10.23
CA LEU A 78 -8.81 6.73 -10.61
C LEU A 78 -9.07 5.25 -10.49
N LEU A 79 -8.53 4.65 -9.43
CA LEU A 79 -8.79 3.24 -9.16
C LEU A 79 -10.22 3.09 -8.63
N PRO A 80 -10.86 1.94 -8.89
CA PRO A 80 -12.25 1.76 -8.46
C PRO A 80 -12.41 1.48 -6.97
N TRP A 81 -11.32 1.42 -6.22
CA TRP A 81 -11.37 1.15 -4.78
C TRP A 81 -11.01 2.40 -4.00
N MET A 82 -11.66 2.57 -2.84
CA MET A 82 -11.25 3.60 -1.89
C MET A 82 -9.93 3.17 -1.25
N ILE A 83 -9.03 4.12 -1.09
CA ILE A 83 -7.77 3.88 -0.39
C ILE A 83 -7.85 4.62 0.93
N ASP A 84 -7.81 3.86 2.03
CA ASP A 84 -7.79 4.42 3.38
C ASP A 84 -6.33 4.54 3.79
N LEU A 85 -5.82 5.76 3.77
CA LEU A 85 -4.41 6.03 4.00
C LEU A 85 -4.20 6.64 5.36
N SER A 86 -3.23 6.12 6.10
CA SER A 86 -2.86 6.65 7.41
C SER A 86 -1.35 6.67 7.54
N ARG A 87 -0.87 7.34 8.57
CA ARG A 87 0.53 7.27 8.97
C ARG A 87 0.58 6.43 10.24
N LEU A 88 1.39 5.39 10.25
CA LEU A 88 1.42 4.45 11.38
C LEU A 88 1.67 5.17 12.69
N ALA A 89 2.53 6.19 12.67
CA ALA A 89 2.86 6.94 13.89
C ALA A 89 1.64 7.63 14.50
N ASP A 90 0.60 7.89 13.72
CA ASP A 90 -0.61 8.55 14.22
C ASP A 90 -1.64 7.57 14.76
N LEU A 91 -1.44 6.27 14.57
CA LEU A 91 -2.40 5.27 15.01
C LEU A 91 -2.09 4.90 16.46
N SER A 92 -3.03 5.21 17.34
CA SER A 92 -2.85 4.94 18.77
C SER A 92 -3.76 3.84 19.30
N HIS A 93 -4.65 3.32 18.46
CA HIS A 93 -5.60 2.28 18.90
C HIS A 93 -4.88 0.94 18.99
N PRO A 94 -4.64 0.40 20.19
CA PRO A 94 -3.82 -0.80 20.34
C PRO A 94 -4.30 -2.01 19.54
N PRO A 95 -5.60 -2.33 19.49
CA PRO A 95 -6.03 -3.48 18.69
C PRO A 95 -5.71 -3.32 17.20
N LEU A 96 -5.80 -2.09 16.68
CA LEU A 96 -5.47 -1.86 15.28
C LEU A 96 -3.98 -2.01 15.03
N ARG A 97 -3.14 -1.46 15.91
CA ARG A 97 -1.71 -1.60 15.77
C ARG A 97 -1.30 -3.07 15.84
N GLU A 98 -1.90 -3.83 16.74
CA GLU A 98 -1.62 -5.25 16.84
C GLU A 98 -2.02 -5.99 15.58
N HIS A 99 -3.20 -5.66 15.03
CA HIS A 99 -3.66 -6.24 13.77
C HIS A 99 -2.66 -5.97 12.65
N ILE A 100 -2.18 -4.72 12.54
CA ILE A 100 -1.22 -4.35 11.52
C ILE A 100 0.09 -5.13 11.68
N GLU A 101 0.57 -5.27 12.92
CA GLU A 101 1.80 -6.01 13.17
C GLU A 101 1.64 -7.48 12.84
N ARG A 102 0.45 -8.05 13.10
CA ARG A 102 0.24 -9.47 12.92
C ARG A 102 -0.01 -9.84 11.46
N VAL A 103 -0.76 -9.04 10.72
CA VAL A 103 -1.20 -9.41 9.37
C VAL A 103 -0.70 -8.47 8.29
N GLY A 104 -0.04 -7.37 8.65
CA GLY A 104 0.39 -6.38 7.67
C GLY A 104 1.34 -6.97 6.66
N VAL A 105 1.20 -6.53 5.42
CA VAL A 105 2.04 -6.96 4.32
C VAL A 105 2.70 -5.73 3.72
N VAL A 106 4.01 -5.79 3.51
CA VAL A 106 4.73 -4.67 2.91
C VAL A 106 4.35 -4.60 1.44
N LEU A 107 3.58 -3.58 1.07
CA LEU A 107 3.20 -3.34 -0.31
C LEU A 107 4.29 -2.56 -1.03
N TYR A 108 4.97 -1.67 -0.33
CA TYR A 108 6.08 -0.89 -0.85
C TYR A 108 7.13 -0.76 0.24
N GLY A 109 8.37 -0.97 -0.12
CA GLY A 109 9.47 -0.78 0.81
C GLY A 109 10.68 -0.22 0.09
N ARG A 110 11.27 0.84 0.68
CA ARG A 110 12.50 1.41 0.16
C ARG A 110 13.66 0.63 0.74
N GLU A 111 14.44 0.05 -0.13
CA GLU A 111 15.60 -0.70 0.32
C GLU A 111 16.61 0.24 0.95
N PRO A 112 17.27 -0.18 2.01
CA PRO A 112 18.40 0.60 2.51
C PRO A 112 19.42 0.73 1.42
N SER A 113 20.04 1.91 1.32
CA SER A 113 21.08 2.12 0.34
C SER A 113 22.23 1.15 0.58
N PRO A 114 22.71 0.45 -0.47
CA PRO A 114 23.88 -0.42 -0.27
C PRO A 114 25.09 0.34 0.22
N ALA A 115 25.22 1.61 -0.17
CA ALA A 115 26.32 2.43 0.32
C ALA A 115 26.16 2.75 1.78
N GLY A 116 24.94 2.86 2.25
CA GLY A 116 24.68 3.04 3.66
C GLY A 116 24.75 1.75 4.43
N THR A 117 25.02 0.67 3.74
CA THR A 117 25.12 -0.65 4.35
C THR A 117 26.54 -1.07 4.21
N PRO A 118 27.35 -0.82 5.18
CA PRO A 118 28.77 -1.19 5.09
C PRO A 118 28.94 -2.67 4.91
#